data_036b51bf7e786ad1719c83452cf2e966
#
_entry.id   036b51bf7e786ad1719c83452cf2e966
#
_cell.length_a   1.000
_cell.length_b   1.000
_cell.length_c   1.000
_cell.angle_alpha   90.00
_cell.angle_beta   90.00
_cell.angle_gamma   90.00
#
_symmetry.space_group_name_H-M   'P 1'
#
loop_
_entity.id
_entity.type
_entity.pdbx_description
1 polymer ?
#
loop_
_entity_poly.entity_id
_entity_poly.type
_entity_poly.pdbx_seq_one_letter_code
_entity_poly.pdbx_strand_id
1 'polypeptide(L)'
;MHSDKLKSHFDNKVVWLTGASSGIGRALAIALSKYDCQLYLSSRTHDQLVKTRDMCDQPENVHIEAGDLSVLETNKTICKKIEAQSGQLDIAILNAGTCEYVDVNNFDSALFERLITHNYLSMVYGIEASLPLLKESADAQLVGMSSTAGYLGIPRSEAYGSTKAAIINMLRALKVSLKPNNIDVSVICPGFVKTELTDRNDFPMPAMISAELAAEHIVKGIVKRTHEI
;
A
#
# COMPACT_ATOMS: atom_id res chain seq x y z
N MET A 1 -0.91 27.27 5.40
CA MET A 1 -0.99 26.36 6.59
C MET A 1 -1.20 24.89 6.25
N HIS A 2 -2.06 24.52 5.29
CA HIS A 2 -2.28 23.09 4.94
C HIS A 2 -1.13 22.51 4.10
N SER A 3 -0.62 23.26 3.12
CA SER A 3 0.52 22.88 2.26
C SER A 3 1.81 22.68 3.04
N ASP A 4 2.11 23.59 3.99
CA ASP A 4 3.35 23.55 4.77
C ASP A 4 3.42 22.32 5.70
N LYS A 5 2.26 21.90 6.25
CA LYS A 5 2.19 20.70 7.09
C LYS A 5 2.38 19.41 6.29
N LEU A 6 1.87 19.34 5.05
CA LEU A 6 2.10 18.22 4.15
C LEU A 6 3.59 18.11 3.80
N LYS A 7 4.20 19.25 3.43
CA LYS A 7 5.61 19.33 3.09
C LYS A 7 6.48 18.90 4.26
N SER A 8 6.31 19.50 5.43
CA SER A 8 7.12 19.19 6.62
C SER A 8 6.99 17.74 7.11
N HIS A 9 5.92 17.04 6.72
CA HIS A 9 5.72 15.64 7.11
C HIS A 9 6.52 14.65 6.25
N PHE A 10 6.67 14.93 4.95
CA PHE A 10 7.33 14.02 4.02
C PHE A 10 8.77 14.43 3.70
N ASP A 11 9.14 15.70 3.84
CA ASP A 11 10.50 16.16 3.53
C ASP A 11 11.53 15.39 4.39
N ASN A 12 12.59 14.92 3.73
CA ASN A 12 13.67 14.08 4.28
C ASN A 12 13.21 12.69 4.79
N LYS A 13 12.04 12.23 4.40
CA LYS A 13 11.55 10.89 4.76
C LYS A 13 11.94 9.85 3.72
N VAL A 14 12.13 8.62 4.18
CA VAL A 14 12.30 7.43 3.36
C VAL A 14 10.98 6.66 3.35
N VAL A 15 10.39 6.48 2.18
CA VAL A 15 9.07 5.87 2.00
C VAL A 15 9.19 4.65 1.10
N TRP A 16 8.72 3.50 1.58
CA TRP A 16 8.56 2.30 0.77
C TRP A 16 7.08 2.14 0.37
N LEU A 17 6.81 2.12 -0.94
CA LEU A 17 5.47 1.96 -1.50
C LEU A 17 5.39 0.69 -2.35
N THR A 18 4.56 -0.25 -1.94
CA THR A 18 4.31 -1.48 -2.69
C THR A 18 3.11 -1.36 -3.62
N GLY A 19 3.10 -2.13 -4.72
CA GLY A 19 2.03 -2.06 -5.73
C GLY A 19 2.00 -0.74 -6.49
N ALA A 20 3.17 -0.11 -6.70
CA ALA A 20 3.29 1.22 -7.29
C ALA A 20 3.21 1.26 -8.83
N SER A 21 3.00 0.13 -9.49
CA SER A 21 3.02 0.04 -10.97
C SER A 21 1.75 0.56 -11.66
N SER A 22 0.64 0.70 -10.94
CA SER A 22 -0.65 1.12 -11.50
C SER A 22 -1.61 1.67 -10.44
N GLY A 23 -2.77 2.17 -10.87
CA GLY A 23 -3.90 2.53 -10.02
C GLY A 23 -3.54 3.46 -8.86
N ILE A 24 -4.05 3.16 -7.67
CA ILE A 24 -3.83 3.95 -6.45
C ILE A 24 -2.34 4.05 -6.11
N GLY A 25 -1.58 2.96 -6.26
CA GLY A 25 -0.15 2.96 -5.96
C GLY A 25 0.65 3.90 -6.86
N ARG A 26 0.37 3.94 -8.16
CA ARG A 26 0.97 4.92 -9.09
C ARG A 26 0.59 6.35 -8.71
N ALA A 27 -0.68 6.60 -8.46
CA ALA A 27 -1.16 7.93 -8.06
C ALA A 27 -0.53 8.39 -6.74
N LEU A 28 -0.32 7.48 -5.78
CA LEU A 28 0.39 7.76 -4.53
C LEU A 28 1.87 8.09 -4.78
N ALA A 29 2.57 7.35 -5.65
CA ALA A 29 3.96 7.65 -6.00
C ALA A 29 4.09 9.07 -6.56
N ILE A 30 3.23 9.45 -7.52
CA ILE A 30 3.19 10.78 -8.12
C ILE A 30 2.83 11.84 -7.07
N ALA A 31 1.87 11.58 -6.19
CA ALA A 31 1.49 12.53 -5.15
C ALA A 31 2.62 12.76 -4.11
N LEU A 32 3.33 11.70 -3.74
CA LEU A 32 4.44 11.76 -2.78
C LEU A 32 5.71 12.37 -3.38
N SER A 33 5.96 12.20 -4.69
CA SER A 33 7.13 12.78 -5.36
C SER A 33 7.14 14.32 -5.44
N LYS A 34 6.04 14.98 -5.01
CA LYS A 34 5.97 16.43 -4.84
C LYS A 34 6.73 16.93 -3.60
N TYR A 35 7.14 16.04 -2.72
CA TYR A 35 7.86 16.33 -1.49
C TYR A 35 9.30 15.86 -1.61
N ASP A 36 10.19 16.47 -0.84
CA ASP A 36 11.61 16.07 -0.80
C ASP A 36 11.79 14.81 0.04
N CYS A 37 11.38 13.66 -0.53
CA CYS A 37 11.45 12.35 0.11
C CYS A 37 12.07 11.31 -0.81
N GLN A 38 12.72 10.30 -0.25
CA GLN A 38 13.21 9.15 -1.00
C GLN A 38 12.10 8.11 -1.14
N LEU A 39 11.70 7.79 -2.38
CA LEU A 39 10.62 6.85 -2.68
C LEU A 39 11.18 5.53 -3.22
N TYR A 40 10.92 4.43 -2.52
CA TYR A 40 11.21 3.09 -2.99
C TYR A 40 9.91 2.45 -3.50
N LEU A 41 9.83 2.23 -4.81
CA LEU A 41 8.65 1.70 -5.48
C LEU A 41 8.82 0.22 -5.78
N SER A 42 7.88 -0.60 -5.32
CA SER A 42 7.93 -2.04 -5.54
C SER A 42 6.69 -2.58 -6.24
N SER A 43 6.90 -3.43 -7.21
CA SER A 43 5.92 -4.31 -7.85
C SER A 43 6.64 -5.40 -8.67
N ARG A 44 5.90 -6.34 -9.24
CA ARG A 44 6.49 -7.41 -10.09
C ARG A 44 7.06 -6.90 -11.41
N THR A 45 6.49 -5.84 -11.99
CA THR A 45 6.79 -5.40 -13.36
C THR A 45 7.69 -4.17 -13.35
N HIS A 46 8.98 -4.37 -13.59
CA HIS A 46 10.00 -3.31 -13.62
C HIS A 46 9.63 -2.15 -14.55
N ASP A 47 9.26 -2.44 -15.81
CA ASP A 47 8.97 -1.41 -16.81
C ASP A 47 7.77 -0.52 -16.45
N GLN A 48 6.79 -1.05 -15.71
CA GLN A 48 5.68 -0.25 -15.21
C GLN A 48 6.09 0.65 -14.04
N LEU A 49 7.05 0.22 -13.22
CA LEU A 49 7.65 1.08 -12.19
C LEU A 49 8.48 2.20 -12.80
N VAL A 50 9.23 1.92 -13.88
CA VAL A 50 9.94 2.95 -14.65
C VAL A 50 8.96 4.00 -15.17
N LYS A 51 7.85 3.59 -15.78
CA LYS A 51 6.81 4.52 -16.23
C LYS A 51 6.23 5.35 -15.09
N THR A 52 6.04 4.75 -13.91
CA THR A 52 5.56 5.47 -12.74
C THR A 52 6.58 6.50 -12.27
N ARG A 53 7.87 6.13 -12.17
CA ARG A 53 8.96 7.05 -11.83
C ARG A 53 9.03 8.23 -12.79
N ASP A 54 8.94 7.96 -14.10
CA ASP A 54 9.06 8.99 -15.14
C ASP A 54 7.85 9.98 -15.14
N MET A 55 6.78 9.67 -14.42
CA MET A 55 5.64 10.56 -14.16
C MET A 55 5.78 11.34 -12.84
N CYS A 56 6.79 11.06 -12.02
CA CYS A 56 7.03 11.73 -10.74
C CYS A 56 7.67 13.10 -10.95
N ASP A 57 7.40 14.05 -10.04
CA ASP A 57 7.94 15.41 -10.10
C ASP A 57 9.45 15.44 -9.83
N GLN A 58 9.98 14.50 -9.01
CA GLN A 58 11.40 14.36 -8.66
C GLN A 58 11.83 12.90 -8.91
N PRO A 59 11.99 12.48 -10.19
CA PRO A 59 12.29 11.10 -10.54
C PRO A 59 13.67 10.63 -10.04
N GLU A 60 14.61 11.55 -9.76
CA GLU A 60 15.92 11.29 -9.16
C GLU A 60 15.84 10.75 -7.73
N ASN A 61 14.77 11.08 -7.00
CA ASN A 61 14.50 10.60 -5.64
C ASN A 61 13.69 9.29 -5.63
N VAL A 62 13.42 8.70 -6.80
CA VAL A 62 12.59 7.49 -6.93
C VAL A 62 13.43 6.28 -7.30
N HIS A 63 13.48 5.31 -6.39
CA HIS A 63 14.21 4.06 -6.52
C HIS A 63 13.26 2.92 -6.90
N ILE A 64 13.67 2.07 -7.84
CA ILE A 64 12.86 0.94 -8.33
C ILE A 64 13.38 -0.36 -7.74
N GLU A 65 12.51 -1.04 -6.98
CA GLU A 65 12.78 -2.34 -6.38
C GLU A 65 11.75 -3.35 -6.87
N ALA A 66 11.97 -3.87 -8.08
CA ALA A 66 11.08 -4.85 -8.69
C ALA A 66 11.21 -6.22 -8.05
N GLY A 67 10.08 -6.90 -7.79
CA GLY A 67 10.06 -8.24 -7.26
C GLY A 67 8.66 -8.75 -6.92
N ASP A 68 8.56 -10.05 -6.69
CA ASP A 68 7.30 -10.68 -6.24
C ASP A 68 7.18 -10.57 -4.72
N LEU A 69 6.28 -9.71 -4.27
CA LEU A 69 6.04 -9.43 -2.85
C LEU A 69 5.30 -10.57 -2.13
N SER A 70 4.81 -11.58 -2.86
CA SER A 70 4.28 -12.80 -2.27
C SER A 70 5.38 -13.77 -1.79
N VAL A 71 6.65 -13.39 -1.95
CA VAL A 71 7.84 -14.11 -1.49
C VAL A 71 8.53 -13.31 -0.37
N LEU A 72 8.65 -13.89 0.82
CA LEU A 72 9.25 -13.24 1.99
C LEU A 72 10.68 -12.73 1.73
N GLU A 73 11.52 -13.54 1.10
CA GLU A 73 12.92 -13.18 0.82
C GLU A 73 13.05 -12.00 -0.15
N THR A 74 12.07 -11.81 -1.05
CA THR A 74 12.01 -10.61 -1.90
C THR A 74 11.83 -9.35 -1.05
N ASN A 75 10.85 -9.37 -0.12
CA ASN A 75 10.61 -8.24 0.78
C ASN A 75 11.84 -7.93 1.65
N LYS A 76 12.49 -8.96 2.21
CA LYS A 76 13.73 -8.80 2.99
C LYS A 76 14.87 -8.21 2.16
N THR A 77 15.02 -8.65 0.92
CA THR A 77 16.04 -8.12 0.00
C THR A 77 15.80 -6.64 -0.32
N ILE A 78 14.54 -6.26 -0.55
CA ILE A 78 14.16 -4.86 -0.78
C ILE A 78 14.49 -4.01 0.45
N CYS A 79 14.09 -4.43 1.65
CA CYS A 79 14.36 -3.69 2.88
C CYS A 79 15.87 -3.56 3.16
N LYS A 80 16.68 -4.60 2.89
CA LYS A 80 18.16 -4.50 2.97
C LYS A 80 18.74 -3.47 2.00
N LYS A 81 18.17 -3.32 0.80
CA LYS A 81 18.61 -2.29 -0.14
C LYS A 81 18.24 -0.89 0.33
N ILE A 82 17.01 -0.73 0.85
CA ILE A 82 16.56 0.54 1.46
C ILE A 82 17.52 0.93 2.58
N GLU A 83 17.85 0.01 3.48
CA GLU A 83 18.81 0.21 4.57
C GLU A 83 20.17 0.63 4.05
N ALA A 84 20.73 -0.10 3.06
CA ALA A 84 22.04 0.16 2.50
C ALA A 84 22.14 1.52 1.77
N GLN A 85 21.06 1.98 1.15
CA GLN A 85 21.05 3.22 0.36
C GLN A 85 20.66 4.45 1.17
N SER A 86 19.68 4.31 2.08
CA SER A 86 19.10 5.44 2.84
C SER A 86 19.33 5.37 4.35
N GLY A 87 19.83 4.24 4.87
CA GLY A 87 20.10 4.03 6.30
C GLY A 87 18.88 3.97 7.22
N GLN A 88 17.68 4.21 6.69
CA GLN A 88 16.43 4.27 7.47
C GLN A 88 15.20 3.93 6.62
N LEU A 89 14.08 3.70 7.26
CA LEU A 89 12.75 3.66 6.65
C LEU A 89 11.75 4.31 7.60
N ASP A 90 11.09 5.37 7.15
CA ASP A 90 10.14 6.11 7.98
C ASP A 90 8.70 5.68 7.75
N ILE A 91 8.33 5.41 6.49
CA ILE A 91 6.95 5.09 6.13
C ILE A 91 6.92 3.86 5.23
N ALA A 92 6.24 2.80 5.66
CA ALA A 92 5.94 1.66 4.80
C ALA A 92 4.46 1.71 4.37
N ILE A 93 4.20 1.89 3.07
CA ILE A 93 2.85 1.88 2.47
C ILE A 93 2.67 0.57 1.73
N LEU A 94 2.03 -0.39 2.38
CA LEU A 94 1.79 -1.73 1.86
C LEU A 94 0.48 -1.76 1.10
N ASN A 95 0.54 -1.34 -0.18
CA ASN A 95 -0.61 -1.17 -1.06
C ASN A 95 -0.80 -2.35 -2.04
N ALA A 96 0.20 -3.19 -2.26
CA ALA A 96 0.11 -4.29 -3.21
C ALA A 96 -1.11 -5.21 -2.95
N GLY A 97 -1.80 -5.57 -4.03
CA GLY A 97 -2.96 -6.45 -3.96
C GLY A 97 -3.65 -6.62 -5.31
N THR A 98 -4.54 -7.58 -5.39
CA THR A 98 -5.34 -7.89 -6.58
C THR A 98 -6.75 -8.30 -6.19
N CYS A 99 -7.65 -8.38 -7.18
CA CYS A 99 -9.03 -8.84 -7.01
C CYS A 99 -9.36 -9.85 -8.11
N GLU A 100 -9.96 -10.95 -7.72
CA GLU A 100 -10.61 -11.92 -8.59
C GLU A 100 -12.02 -12.19 -8.03
N TYR A 101 -12.97 -12.52 -8.91
CA TYR A 101 -14.35 -12.74 -8.52
C TYR A 101 -14.69 -14.23 -8.46
N VAL A 102 -15.38 -14.63 -7.41
CA VAL A 102 -15.85 -16.01 -7.23
C VAL A 102 -17.06 -16.27 -8.13
N ASP A 103 -17.03 -17.39 -8.85
CA ASP A 103 -18.21 -17.99 -9.47
C ASP A 103 -18.70 -19.12 -8.56
N VAL A 104 -19.85 -18.93 -7.93
CA VAL A 104 -20.41 -19.93 -7.01
C VAL A 104 -20.84 -21.22 -7.69
N ASN A 105 -21.08 -21.20 -9.01
CA ASN A 105 -21.40 -22.39 -9.81
C ASN A 105 -20.16 -23.21 -10.17
N ASN A 106 -18.97 -22.57 -10.13
CA ASN A 106 -17.66 -23.17 -10.38
C ASN A 106 -16.70 -22.78 -9.27
N PHE A 107 -17.06 -23.11 -8.02
CA PHE A 107 -16.32 -22.68 -6.84
C PHE A 107 -14.88 -23.26 -6.85
N ASP A 108 -13.89 -22.38 -6.91
CA ASP A 108 -12.46 -22.72 -6.98
C ASP A 108 -11.71 -22.28 -5.72
N SER A 109 -11.29 -23.24 -4.89
CA SER A 109 -10.50 -22.93 -3.69
C SER A 109 -9.12 -22.34 -4.01
N ALA A 110 -8.53 -22.66 -5.17
CA ALA A 110 -7.25 -22.10 -5.58
C ALA A 110 -7.30 -20.59 -5.81
N LEU A 111 -8.48 -20.03 -6.15
CA LEU A 111 -8.69 -18.58 -6.20
C LEU A 111 -8.52 -17.94 -4.81
N PHE A 112 -9.03 -18.59 -3.77
CA PHE A 112 -8.86 -18.13 -2.38
C PHE A 112 -7.39 -18.17 -1.96
N GLU A 113 -6.68 -19.26 -2.27
CA GLU A 113 -5.25 -19.39 -1.98
C GLU A 113 -4.43 -18.30 -2.67
N ARG A 114 -4.69 -18.02 -3.95
CA ARG A 114 -4.03 -16.95 -4.69
C ARG A 114 -4.28 -15.58 -4.05
N LEU A 115 -5.53 -15.25 -3.69
CA LEU A 115 -5.85 -13.96 -3.09
C LEU A 115 -5.31 -13.82 -1.67
N ILE A 116 -5.32 -14.87 -0.87
CA ILE A 116 -4.67 -14.87 0.45
C ILE A 116 -3.16 -14.61 0.29
N THR A 117 -2.53 -15.26 -0.65
CA THR A 117 -1.09 -15.13 -0.91
C THR A 117 -0.75 -13.70 -1.37
N HIS A 118 -1.47 -13.17 -2.37
CA HIS A 118 -1.13 -11.89 -2.97
C HIS A 118 -1.63 -10.67 -2.20
N ASN A 119 -2.68 -10.77 -1.39
CA ASN A 119 -3.22 -9.65 -0.64
C ASN A 119 -2.79 -9.67 0.83
N TYR A 120 -2.95 -10.82 1.50
CA TYR A 120 -2.73 -10.91 2.94
C TYR A 120 -1.29 -11.28 3.28
N LEU A 121 -0.78 -12.41 2.76
CA LEU A 121 0.58 -12.85 3.07
C LEU A 121 1.64 -11.87 2.52
N SER A 122 1.45 -11.29 1.34
CA SER A 122 2.37 -10.26 0.83
C SER A 122 2.48 -9.06 1.79
N MET A 123 1.35 -8.65 2.40
CA MET A 123 1.36 -7.59 3.42
C MET A 123 2.05 -8.05 4.71
N VAL A 124 1.81 -9.27 5.17
CA VAL A 124 2.49 -9.85 6.34
C VAL A 124 4.01 -9.88 6.12
N TYR A 125 4.45 -10.29 4.94
CA TYR A 125 5.88 -10.33 4.58
C TYR A 125 6.48 -8.92 4.48
N GLY A 126 5.73 -7.96 3.93
CA GLY A 126 6.14 -6.55 3.91
C GLY A 126 6.28 -5.98 5.32
N ILE A 127 5.37 -6.31 6.24
CA ILE A 127 5.44 -5.93 7.65
C ILE A 127 6.67 -6.56 8.31
N GLU A 128 6.86 -7.88 8.17
CA GLU A 128 8.02 -8.58 8.75
C GLU A 128 9.34 -7.96 8.31
N ALA A 129 9.46 -7.67 7.01
CA ALA A 129 10.68 -7.12 6.44
C ALA A 129 10.95 -5.67 6.84
N SER A 130 9.91 -4.82 6.95
CA SER A 130 10.04 -3.38 7.22
C SER A 130 10.12 -3.04 8.71
N LEU A 131 9.54 -3.86 9.60
CA LEU A 131 9.48 -3.58 11.03
C LEU A 131 10.85 -3.28 11.69
N PRO A 132 11.94 -4.00 11.38
CA PRO A 132 13.24 -3.67 11.96
C PRO A 132 13.66 -2.21 11.68
N LEU A 133 13.53 -1.76 10.42
CA LEU A 133 13.89 -0.40 10.00
C LEU A 133 12.92 0.65 10.57
N LEU A 134 11.62 0.37 10.59
CA LEU A 134 10.62 1.27 11.17
C LEU A 134 10.85 1.50 12.66
N LYS A 135 11.36 0.50 13.41
CA LYS A 135 11.67 0.64 14.83
C LYS A 135 12.84 1.59 15.11
N GLU A 136 13.75 1.76 14.16
CA GLU A 136 14.89 2.68 14.26
C GLU A 136 14.51 4.12 13.87
N SER A 137 13.37 4.31 13.18
CA SER A 137 12.91 5.65 12.82
C SER A 137 12.26 6.36 14.03
N ALA A 138 12.64 7.62 14.22
CA ALA A 138 12.05 8.47 15.28
C ALA A 138 10.56 8.84 14.98
N ASP A 139 10.08 8.62 13.76
CA ASP A 139 8.77 9.08 13.28
C ASP A 139 8.13 8.08 12.33
N ALA A 140 8.01 6.82 12.77
CA ALA A 140 7.63 5.70 11.94
C ALA A 140 6.12 5.59 11.68
N GLN A 141 5.76 5.17 10.47
CA GLN A 141 4.39 4.84 10.10
C GLN A 141 4.31 3.54 9.28
N LEU A 142 3.39 2.67 9.66
CA LEU A 142 2.97 1.49 8.91
C LEU A 142 1.56 1.72 8.34
N VAL A 143 1.43 1.71 7.03
CA VAL A 143 0.17 2.00 6.33
C VAL A 143 -0.20 0.81 5.46
N GLY A 144 -1.34 0.21 5.69
CA GLY A 144 -1.79 -0.96 4.91
C GLY A 144 -3.07 -0.70 4.12
N MET A 145 -3.09 -1.19 2.87
CA MET A 145 -4.24 -1.05 1.96
C MET A 145 -5.24 -2.20 2.14
N SER A 146 -6.42 -1.86 2.63
CA SER A 146 -7.58 -2.73 2.66
C SER A 146 -8.63 -2.31 1.62
N SER A 147 -9.90 -2.35 1.95
CA SER A 147 -11.05 -1.94 1.13
C SER A 147 -12.30 -1.90 2.00
N THR A 148 -13.32 -1.12 1.60
CA THR A 148 -14.67 -1.20 2.16
C THR A 148 -15.29 -2.60 2.02
N ALA A 149 -14.83 -3.40 1.05
CA ALA A 149 -15.22 -4.82 0.92
C ALA A 149 -14.78 -5.70 2.11
N GLY A 150 -13.89 -5.20 2.98
CA GLY A 150 -13.52 -5.89 4.21
C GLY A 150 -14.53 -5.70 5.36
N TYR A 151 -15.47 -4.77 5.25
CA TYR A 151 -16.51 -4.54 6.27
C TYR A 151 -17.81 -5.27 5.98
N LEU A 152 -18.10 -5.52 4.71
CA LEU A 152 -19.38 -6.08 4.26
C LEU A 152 -19.14 -7.27 3.34
N GLY A 153 -19.94 -8.31 3.49
CA GLY A 153 -20.01 -9.42 2.55
C GLY A 153 -20.62 -8.94 1.23
N ILE A 154 -19.82 -8.84 0.18
CA ILE A 154 -20.26 -8.43 -1.16
C ILE A 154 -20.28 -9.68 -2.03
N PRO A 155 -21.39 -10.00 -2.73
CA PRO A 155 -21.46 -11.12 -3.65
C PRO A 155 -20.33 -11.08 -4.69
N ARG A 156 -19.80 -12.24 -5.04
CA ARG A 156 -18.65 -12.46 -5.91
C ARG A 156 -17.30 -12.01 -5.33
N SER A 157 -17.28 -11.29 -4.21
CA SER A 157 -16.07 -10.83 -3.51
C SER A 157 -15.72 -11.68 -2.29
N GLU A 158 -16.22 -12.90 -2.18
CA GLU A 158 -16.05 -13.74 -1.00
C GLU A 158 -14.57 -13.93 -0.63
N ALA A 159 -13.73 -14.23 -1.62
CA ALA A 159 -12.29 -14.39 -1.41
C ALA A 159 -11.58 -13.05 -1.20
N TYR A 160 -11.85 -12.05 -2.03
CA TYR A 160 -11.25 -10.72 -1.90
C TYR A 160 -11.64 -10.06 -0.58
N GLY A 161 -12.94 -9.99 -0.29
CA GLY A 161 -13.48 -9.38 0.94
C GLY A 161 -12.91 -10.01 2.20
N SER A 162 -12.77 -11.35 2.25
CA SER A 162 -12.17 -12.03 3.39
C SER A 162 -10.70 -11.65 3.60
N THR A 163 -9.89 -11.50 2.53
CA THR A 163 -8.51 -11.00 2.68
C THR A 163 -8.46 -9.58 3.21
N LYS A 164 -9.38 -8.71 2.77
CA LYS A 164 -9.46 -7.31 3.21
C LYS A 164 -9.96 -7.18 4.66
N ALA A 165 -10.89 -8.03 5.08
CA ALA A 165 -11.32 -8.13 6.47
C ALA A 165 -10.17 -8.59 7.39
N ALA A 166 -9.40 -9.59 6.96
CA ALA A 166 -8.22 -10.05 7.70
C ALA A 166 -7.17 -8.93 7.87
N ILE A 167 -6.91 -8.14 6.82
CA ILE A 167 -6.00 -6.98 6.86
C ILE A 167 -6.50 -5.93 7.87
N ILE A 168 -7.79 -5.57 7.85
CA ILE A 168 -8.37 -4.61 8.80
C ILE A 168 -8.14 -5.09 10.24
N ASN A 169 -8.47 -6.35 10.52
CA ASN A 169 -8.32 -6.92 11.86
C ASN A 169 -6.85 -6.90 12.31
N MET A 170 -5.93 -7.36 11.44
CA MET A 170 -4.49 -7.40 11.73
C MET A 170 -3.93 -6.00 12.02
N LEU A 171 -4.22 -5.00 11.18
CA LEU A 171 -3.69 -3.65 11.36
C LEU A 171 -4.27 -2.95 12.60
N ARG A 172 -5.54 -3.22 12.95
CA ARG A 172 -6.13 -2.74 14.22
C ARG A 172 -5.41 -3.34 15.43
N ALA A 173 -5.06 -4.61 15.40
CA ALA A 173 -4.28 -5.25 16.46
C ALA A 173 -2.85 -4.70 16.52
N LEU A 174 -2.17 -4.56 15.36
CA LEU A 174 -0.82 -4.00 15.27
C LEU A 174 -0.74 -2.56 15.76
N LYS A 175 -1.77 -1.74 15.58
CA LYS A 175 -1.83 -0.39 16.17
C LYS A 175 -1.59 -0.38 17.68
N VAL A 176 -2.15 -1.35 18.38
CA VAL A 176 -1.98 -1.47 19.83
C VAL A 176 -0.61 -2.05 20.16
N SER A 177 -0.21 -3.10 19.44
CA SER A 177 1.03 -3.84 19.70
C SER A 177 2.30 -3.04 19.37
N LEU A 178 2.23 -2.13 18.39
CA LEU A 178 3.38 -1.31 17.95
C LEU A 178 3.46 0.07 18.62
N LYS A 179 2.45 0.44 19.40
CA LYS A 179 2.47 1.71 20.17
C LYS A 179 3.70 1.87 21.07
N PRO A 180 4.19 0.83 21.79
CA PRO A 180 5.41 0.95 22.58
C PRO A 180 6.68 1.22 21.76
N ASN A 181 6.65 0.93 20.45
CA ASN A 181 7.74 1.18 19.50
C ASN A 181 7.62 2.55 18.80
N ASN A 182 6.65 3.40 19.14
CA ASN A 182 6.34 4.67 18.48
C ASN A 182 6.05 4.54 16.98
N ILE A 183 5.48 3.42 16.55
CA ILE A 183 5.06 3.19 15.16
C ILE A 183 3.56 3.44 15.07
N ASP A 184 3.15 4.46 14.31
CA ASP A 184 1.74 4.69 14.02
C ASP A 184 1.26 3.73 12.93
N VAL A 185 0.08 3.16 13.12
CA VAL A 185 -0.50 2.20 12.17
C VAL A 185 -1.79 2.76 11.61
N SER A 186 -1.88 2.82 10.28
CA SER A 186 -3.06 3.21 9.53
C SER A 186 -3.56 2.10 8.61
N VAL A 187 -4.88 1.96 8.49
CA VAL A 187 -5.53 1.12 7.48
C VAL A 187 -6.28 2.02 6.50
N ILE A 188 -6.06 1.81 5.20
CA ILE A 188 -6.76 2.52 4.13
C ILE A 188 -7.88 1.62 3.63
N CYS A 189 -9.12 2.14 3.60
CA CYS A 189 -10.31 1.39 3.22
C CYS A 189 -11.07 2.08 2.08
N PRO A 190 -10.53 2.12 0.85
CA PRO A 190 -11.21 2.78 -0.26
C PRO A 190 -12.50 2.04 -0.64
N GLY A 191 -13.47 2.83 -1.12
CA GLY A 191 -14.57 2.34 -1.92
C GLY A 191 -14.16 2.08 -3.37
N PHE A 192 -15.02 2.42 -4.33
CA PHE A 192 -14.69 2.27 -5.74
C PHE A 192 -13.76 3.39 -6.21
N VAL A 193 -12.59 3.01 -6.71
CA VAL A 193 -11.59 3.90 -7.30
C VAL A 193 -11.34 3.49 -8.73
N LYS A 194 -11.42 4.43 -9.67
CA LYS A 194 -11.17 4.20 -11.10
C LYS A 194 -9.72 3.78 -11.32
N THR A 195 -9.51 2.51 -11.68
CA THR A 195 -8.20 1.88 -11.91
C THR A 195 -8.35 0.73 -12.90
N GLU A 196 -7.25 0.26 -13.45
CA GLU A 196 -7.22 -0.94 -14.30
C GLU A 196 -7.87 -2.18 -13.62
N LEU A 197 -7.89 -2.21 -12.29
CA LEU A 197 -8.54 -3.29 -11.53
C LEU A 197 -10.07 -3.18 -11.60
N THR A 198 -10.62 -1.99 -11.45
CA THR A 198 -12.06 -1.74 -11.47
C THR A 198 -12.65 -1.64 -12.88
N ASP A 199 -11.82 -1.38 -13.91
CA ASP A 199 -12.26 -1.36 -15.31
C ASP A 199 -12.75 -2.74 -15.81
N ARG A 200 -12.44 -3.80 -15.07
CA ARG A 200 -12.91 -5.19 -15.33
C ARG A 200 -14.27 -5.50 -14.72
N ASN A 201 -14.84 -4.57 -13.96
CA ASN A 201 -16.11 -4.77 -13.26
C ASN A 201 -17.30 -4.58 -14.21
N ASP A 202 -18.25 -5.50 -14.13
CA ASP A 202 -19.49 -5.55 -14.92
C ASP A 202 -20.73 -5.16 -14.11
N PHE A 203 -20.54 -4.45 -13.00
CA PHE A 203 -21.60 -4.06 -12.07
C PHE A 203 -21.51 -2.57 -11.71
N PRO A 204 -22.60 -1.95 -11.20
CA PRO A 204 -22.60 -0.56 -10.79
C PRO A 204 -21.57 -0.27 -9.67
N MET A 205 -20.83 0.81 -9.81
CA MET A 205 -19.83 1.28 -8.83
C MET A 205 -20.20 2.68 -8.34
N PRO A 206 -21.14 2.79 -7.37
CA PRO A 206 -21.59 4.08 -6.87
C PRO A 206 -20.46 4.86 -6.18
N ALA A 207 -20.50 6.18 -6.28
CA ALA A 207 -19.52 7.09 -5.66
C ALA A 207 -18.05 6.80 -6.05
N MET A 208 -17.82 6.30 -7.27
CA MET A 208 -16.46 6.05 -7.76
C MET A 208 -15.67 7.35 -7.85
N ILE A 209 -14.46 7.35 -7.31
CA ILE A 209 -13.52 8.48 -7.37
C ILE A 209 -12.31 8.14 -8.25
N SER A 210 -11.55 9.16 -8.66
CA SER A 210 -10.29 8.93 -9.40
C SER A 210 -9.18 8.41 -8.47
N ALA A 211 -8.14 7.81 -9.06
CA ALA A 211 -6.97 7.36 -8.32
C ALA A 211 -6.20 8.53 -7.69
N GLU A 212 -6.16 9.67 -8.38
CA GLU A 212 -5.54 10.91 -7.90
C GLU A 212 -6.25 11.46 -6.66
N LEU A 213 -7.59 11.51 -6.68
CA LEU A 213 -8.38 11.95 -5.53
C LEU A 213 -8.23 10.99 -4.34
N ALA A 214 -8.19 9.68 -4.61
CA ALA A 214 -7.91 8.68 -3.57
C ALA A 214 -6.51 8.90 -2.96
N ALA A 215 -5.49 9.12 -3.80
CA ALA A 215 -4.12 9.40 -3.34
C ALA A 215 -4.06 10.67 -2.47
N GLU A 216 -4.76 11.74 -2.85
CA GLU A 216 -4.84 12.95 -2.02
C GLU A 216 -5.44 12.70 -0.64
N HIS A 217 -6.53 11.92 -0.57
CA HIS A 217 -7.16 11.57 0.71
C HIS A 217 -6.22 10.73 1.57
N ILE A 218 -5.53 9.76 0.96
CA ILE A 218 -4.58 8.89 1.64
C ILE A 218 -3.41 9.71 2.19
N VAL A 219 -2.77 10.57 1.39
CA VAL A 219 -1.68 11.45 1.81
C VAL A 219 -2.12 12.34 2.98
N LYS A 220 -3.31 12.94 2.91
CA LYS A 220 -3.87 13.76 4.00
C LYS A 220 -4.11 12.93 5.28
N GLY A 221 -4.57 11.68 5.13
CA GLY A 221 -4.79 10.77 6.24
C GLY A 221 -3.48 10.36 6.93
N ILE A 222 -2.44 10.05 6.16
CA ILE A 222 -1.09 9.72 6.65
C ILE A 222 -0.54 10.91 7.48
N VAL A 223 -0.58 12.13 6.96
CA VAL A 223 -0.11 13.33 7.67
C VAL A 223 -0.88 13.59 8.96
N LYS A 224 -2.16 13.29 9.00
CA LYS A 224 -2.99 13.40 10.21
C LYS A 224 -2.83 12.22 11.16
N ARG A 225 -2.08 11.19 10.78
CA ARG A 225 -1.95 9.92 11.51
C ARG A 225 -3.30 9.28 11.81
N THR A 226 -4.23 9.43 10.86
CA THR A 226 -5.57 8.86 10.97
C THR A 226 -5.46 7.35 10.91
N HIS A 227 -6.02 6.65 11.91
CA HIS A 227 -5.91 5.19 11.94
C HIS A 227 -6.69 4.52 10.81
N GLU A 228 -7.82 5.07 10.44
CA GLU A 228 -8.70 4.52 9.38
C GLU A 228 -8.99 5.62 8.35
N ILE A 229 -8.49 5.43 7.13
CA ILE A 229 -8.49 6.39 6.02
C ILE A 229 -9.43 5.90 4.92
#